data_31edaef4817cb5da39235c316f33e020
#
_entry.id   31edaef4817cb5da39235c316f33e020
#
_cell.length_a   1.000
_cell.length_b   1.000
_cell.length_c   1.000
_cell.angle_alpha   90.00
_cell.angle_beta   90.00
_cell.angle_gamma   90.00
#
_symmetry.space_group_name_H-M   'P 1'
#
loop_
_entity.id
_entity.type
_entity.pdbx_description
1 polymer ?
#
loop_
_entity_poly.entity_id
_entity_poly.type
_entity_poly.pdbx_seq_one_letter_code
_entity_poly.pdbx_strand_id
1 'polypeptide(L)'
;MRVVDLDRDMSDVIPTGLTPDSEFLFDRMTQITLDSTGAGPGSKVLDVASGVGQDSLALAARGAYVIGAEPSQRMTGMAQLYVAEREGPHPLWVRGWADRLPFKEGTFDASICKGAMDHFDAPEKAIAEMARVTREDGVVVLAIANFESLACRTGRALDDFRQDVLRMKPLRERRGYDAPSDHFTRYEIDLIREQASASLRIQSIEGVSLGWGMPGWSKAMARLPRNLAEGAVRSMGRLGRLWPQLSDVIVVVGRPLRSASTSK
;
A
#
# COMPACT_ATOMS: atom_id res chain seq x y z
N MET A 1 -6.71 22.61 -6.12
CA MET A 1 -5.80 22.36 -7.27
C MET A 1 -5.01 21.13 -6.94
N ARG A 2 -5.15 20.07 -7.72
CA ARG A 2 -4.42 18.81 -7.46
C ARG A 2 -2.95 18.99 -7.81
N VAL A 3 -2.07 18.73 -6.85
CA VAL A 3 -0.62 18.78 -7.08
C VAL A 3 -0.18 17.36 -7.39
N VAL A 4 0.28 17.10 -8.61
CA VAL A 4 0.66 15.77 -9.10
C VAL A 4 2.16 15.55 -9.05
N ASP A 5 2.91 16.55 -9.48
CA ASP A 5 4.37 16.49 -9.54
C ASP A 5 4.93 17.46 -8.52
N LEU A 6 5.20 16.97 -7.33
CA LEU A 6 6.03 17.66 -6.38
C LEU A 6 7.46 17.61 -6.92
N ASP A 7 8.10 18.78 -7.02
CA ASP A 7 9.52 18.86 -7.42
C ASP A 7 10.39 18.47 -6.21
N ARG A 8 10.39 17.17 -5.90
CA ARG A 8 11.21 16.59 -4.84
C ARG A 8 11.98 15.38 -5.37
N ASP A 9 13.06 15.07 -4.69
CA ASP A 9 13.77 13.82 -4.90
C ASP A 9 12.85 12.62 -4.57
N MET A 10 12.70 11.74 -5.55
CA MET A 10 11.87 10.52 -5.45
C MET A 10 12.73 9.27 -5.26
N SER A 11 13.99 9.42 -4.88
CA SER A 11 14.92 8.30 -4.63
C SER A 11 14.44 7.39 -3.49
N ASP A 12 13.64 7.92 -2.56
CA ASP A 12 13.03 7.19 -1.47
C ASP A 12 11.86 6.27 -1.88
N VAL A 13 11.32 6.45 -3.09
CA VAL A 13 10.25 5.58 -3.63
C VAL A 13 10.78 4.16 -3.94
N ILE A 14 12.07 4.06 -4.25
CA ILE A 14 12.77 2.77 -4.37
C ILE A 14 13.75 2.69 -3.20
N PRO A 15 13.35 2.11 -2.07
CA PRO A 15 14.21 2.08 -0.89
C PRO A 15 15.50 1.31 -1.17
N THR A 16 16.64 1.91 -0.80
CA THR A 16 17.95 1.27 -0.86
C THR A 16 18.53 1.14 0.54
N GLY A 17 19.35 0.11 0.77
CA GLY A 17 20.02 -0.07 2.07
C GLY A 17 19.05 -0.36 3.22
N LEU A 18 18.01 -1.14 2.96
CA LEU A 18 16.98 -1.47 3.93
C LEU A 18 17.53 -2.28 5.11
N THR A 19 16.95 -2.05 6.28
CA THR A 19 17.14 -2.93 7.44
C THR A 19 16.30 -4.20 7.28
N PRO A 20 16.65 -5.34 7.93
CA PRO A 20 15.94 -6.61 7.78
C PRO A 20 14.43 -6.54 8.04
N ASP A 21 14.00 -5.68 8.94
CA ASP A 21 12.58 -5.44 9.24
C ASP A 21 11.87 -4.66 8.12
N SER A 22 12.54 -3.69 7.50
CA SER A 22 12.01 -2.95 6.36
C SER A 22 11.95 -3.83 5.10
N GLU A 23 13.00 -4.61 4.82
CA GLU A 23 12.98 -5.61 3.74
C GLU A 23 11.77 -6.55 3.91
N PHE A 24 11.63 -7.15 5.09
CA PHE A 24 10.52 -8.05 5.38
C PHE A 24 9.16 -7.38 5.19
N LEU A 25 8.97 -6.15 5.70
CA LEU A 25 7.71 -5.43 5.60
C LEU A 25 7.31 -5.21 4.13
N PHE A 26 8.22 -4.62 3.34
CA PHE A 26 7.94 -4.28 1.93
C PHE A 26 7.76 -5.53 1.07
N ASP A 27 8.62 -6.54 1.23
CA ASP A 27 8.50 -7.81 0.50
C ASP A 27 7.19 -8.51 0.84
N ARG A 28 6.83 -8.56 2.13
CA ARG A 28 5.61 -9.24 2.56
C ARG A 28 4.35 -8.50 2.12
N MET A 29 4.33 -7.17 2.24
CA MET A 29 3.24 -6.34 1.73
C MET A 29 3.05 -6.57 0.22
N THR A 30 4.13 -6.49 -0.55
CA THR A 30 4.10 -6.74 -2.00
C THR A 30 3.61 -8.15 -2.29
N GLN A 31 4.17 -9.18 -1.66
CA GLN A 31 3.77 -10.56 -1.86
C GLN A 31 2.28 -10.78 -1.62
N ILE A 32 1.75 -10.34 -0.46
CA ILE A 32 0.33 -10.49 -0.13
C ILE A 32 -0.53 -9.74 -1.16
N THR A 33 -0.16 -8.49 -1.51
CA THR A 33 -0.91 -7.70 -2.48
C THR A 33 -1.00 -8.39 -3.83
N LEU A 34 0.13 -8.85 -4.36
CA LEU A 34 0.17 -9.48 -5.67
C LEU A 34 -0.47 -10.87 -5.68
N ASP A 35 -0.26 -11.67 -4.63
CA ASP A 35 -0.84 -13.02 -4.53
C ASP A 35 -2.37 -12.97 -4.40
N SER A 36 -2.90 -11.96 -3.70
CA SER A 36 -4.34 -11.76 -3.52
C SER A 36 -5.07 -11.44 -4.83
N THR A 37 -4.37 -11.00 -5.87
CA THR A 37 -4.98 -10.77 -7.20
C THR A 37 -5.38 -12.08 -7.89
N GLY A 38 -4.75 -13.21 -7.56
CA GLY A 38 -4.87 -14.44 -8.32
C GLY A 38 -4.35 -14.33 -9.76
N ALA A 39 -3.62 -13.26 -10.08
CA ALA A 39 -3.19 -12.95 -11.45
C ALA A 39 -2.21 -13.98 -11.99
N GLY A 40 -2.43 -14.38 -13.23
CA GLY A 40 -1.62 -15.30 -14.01
C GLY A 40 -1.83 -15.07 -15.50
N PRO A 41 -1.39 -16.04 -16.35
CA PRO A 41 -1.52 -15.92 -17.79
C PRO A 41 -2.95 -15.61 -18.25
N GLY A 42 -3.09 -14.51 -19.01
CA GLY A 42 -4.37 -14.07 -19.56
C GLY A 42 -5.18 -13.15 -18.64
N SER A 43 -4.84 -13.00 -17.37
CA SER A 43 -5.49 -12.04 -16.46
C SER A 43 -5.20 -10.60 -16.87
N LYS A 44 -6.21 -9.72 -16.72
CA LYS A 44 -6.07 -8.27 -16.90
C LYS A 44 -6.04 -7.60 -15.53
N VAL A 45 -4.96 -6.92 -15.20
CA VAL A 45 -4.77 -6.28 -13.90
C VAL A 45 -4.55 -4.78 -14.06
N LEU A 46 -5.20 -4.00 -13.21
CA LEU A 46 -4.98 -2.57 -13.08
C LEU A 46 -4.16 -2.29 -11.81
N ASP A 47 -3.07 -1.58 -11.97
CA ASP A 47 -2.25 -1.06 -10.87
C ASP A 47 -2.52 0.45 -10.75
N VAL A 48 -3.22 0.84 -9.68
CA VAL A 48 -3.69 2.22 -9.46
C VAL A 48 -2.70 2.99 -8.60
N ALA A 49 -2.30 4.17 -9.07
CA ALA A 49 -1.17 4.93 -8.56
C ALA A 49 0.12 4.09 -8.59
N SER A 50 0.40 3.56 -9.76
CA SER A 50 1.45 2.57 -9.99
C SER A 50 2.88 3.09 -9.78
N GLY A 51 3.05 4.40 -9.63
CA GLY A 51 4.34 5.01 -9.36
C GLY A 51 5.41 4.62 -10.39
N VAL A 52 6.52 4.04 -9.93
CA VAL A 52 7.63 3.56 -10.79
C VAL A 52 7.40 2.16 -11.36
N GLY A 53 6.22 1.57 -11.16
CA GLY A 53 5.79 0.35 -11.84
C GLY A 53 6.38 -0.96 -11.36
N GLN A 54 6.93 -1.02 -10.17
CA GLN A 54 7.52 -2.25 -9.61
C GLN A 54 6.49 -3.40 -9.54
N ASP A 55 5.30 -3.10 -8.99
CA ASP A 55 4.22 -4.09 -8.86
C ASP A 55 3.63 -4.46 -10.22
N SER A 56 3.46 -3.46 -11.09
CA SER A 56 3.02 -3.67 -12.47
C SER A 56 3.94 -4.64 -13.20
N LEU A 57 5.28 -4.46 -13.09
CA LEU A 57 6.25 -5.35 -13.71
C LEU A 57 6.22 -6.76 -13.11
N ALA A 58 6.11 -6.87 -11.79
CA ALA A 58 6.03 -8.16 -11.11
C ALA A 58 4.77 -8.95 -11.48
N LEU A 59 3.63 -8.28 -11.70
CA LEU A 59 2.40 -8.90 -12.21
C LEU A 59 2.52 -9.30 -13.68
N ALA A 60 3.17 -8.47 -14.51
CA ALA A 60 3.43 -8.81 -15.90
C ALA A 60 4.34 -10.05 -16.02
N ALA A 61 5.35 -10.18 -15.15
CA ALA A 61 6.21 -11.35 -15.07
C ALA A 61 5.45 -12.64 -14.69
N ARG A 62 4.27 -12.54 -14.06
CA ARG A 62 3.34 -13.66 -13.79
C ARG A 62 2.49 -14.04 -15.03
N GLY A 63 2.64 -13.31 -16.14
CA GLY A 63 1.89 -13.52 -17.38
C GLY A 63 0.60 -12.73 -17.48
N ALA A 64 0.34 -11.79 -16.57
CA ALA A 64 -0.82 -10.92 -16.63
C ALA A 64 -0.64 -9.79 -17.65
N TYR A 65 -1.74 -9.34 -18.27
CA TYR A 65 -1.81 -8.07 -18.99
C TYR A 65 -2.02 -6.95 -17.97
N VAL A 66 -1.01 -6.12 -17.77
CA VAL A 66 -1.03 -5.11 -16.72
C VAL A 66 -1.10 -3.71 -17.31
N ILE A 67 -1.96 -2.88 -16.73
CA ILE A 67 -2.00 -1.44 -17.00
C ILE A 67 -1.71 -0.72 -15.68
N GLY A 68 -0.67 0.12 -15.66
CA GLY A 68 -0.42 1.06 -14.59
C GLY A 68 -1.14 2.38 -14.86
N ALA A 69 -1.98 2.82 -13.92
CA ALA A 69 -2.64 4.11 -13.96
C ALA A 69 -1.94 5.07 -12.98
N GLU A 70 -1.29 6.09 -13.53
CA GLU A 70 -0.49 7.05 -12.74
C GLU A 70 -0.74 8.47 -13.25
N PRO A 71 -1.13 9.44 -12.40
CA PRO A 71 -1.37 10.81 -12.84
C PRO A 71 -0.08 11.58 -13.12
N SER A 72 1.04 11.25 -12.46
CA SER A 72 2.31 11.94 -12.62
C SER A 72 3.02 11.54 -13.91
N GLN A 73 3.33 12.52 -14.74
CA GLN A 73 4.14 12.30 -15.93
C GLN A 73 5.58 11.90 -15.58
N ARG A 74 6.13 12.47 -14.52
CA ARG A 74 7.47 12.15 -14.03
C ARG A 74 7.54 10.68 -13.59
N MET A 75 6.61 10.23 -12.75
CA MET A 75 6.56 8.84 -12.29
C MET A 75 6.36 7.87 -13.45
N THR A 76 5.47 8.18 -14.39
CA THR A 76 5.29 7.37 -15.61
C THR A 76 6.58 7.28 -16.44
N GLY A 77 7.32 8.39 -16.57
CA GLY A 77 8.62 8.40 -17.24
C GLY A 77 9.65 7.52 -16.53
N MET A 78 9.73 7.60 -15.20
CA MET A 78 10.59 6.72 -14.39
C MET A 78 10.20 5.25 -14.52
N ALA A 79 8.89 4.94 -14.54
CA ALA A 79 8.38 3.59 -14.72
C ALA A 79 8.78 3.01 -16.09
N GLN A 80 8.70 3.81 -17.16
CA GLN A 80 9.13 3.39 -18.49
C GLN A 80 10.64 3.07 -18.53
N LEU A 81 11.48 3.90 -17.91
CA LEU A 81 12.91 3.64 -17.80
C LEU A 81 13.19 2.39 -16.95
N TYR A 82 12.52 2.27 -15.81
CA TYR A 82 12.67 1.13 -14.91
C TYR A 82 12.35 -0.21 -15.60
N VAL A 83 11.33 -0.23 -16.42
CA VAL A 83 10.89 -1.43 -17.15
C VAL A 83 11.77 -1.71 -18.37
N ALA A 84 12.22 -0.67 -19.09
CA ALA A 84 13.05 -0.81 -20.28
C ALA A 84 14.40 -1.50 -20.01
N GLU A 85 14.92 -1.43 -18.78
CA GLU A 85 16.15 -2.09 -18.36
C GLU A 85 15.96 -3.59 -18.00
N ARG A 86 14.76 -4.13 -18.15
CA ARG A 86 14.41 -5.48 -17.72
C ARG A 86 13.81 -6.29 -18.84
N GLU A 87 14.18 -7.56 -18.90
CA GLU A 87 13.62 -8.50 -19.87
C GLU A 87 12.24 -8.99 -19.45
N GLY A 88 11.41 -9.36 -20.42
CA GLY A 88 10.12 -9.99 -20.22
C GLY A 88 8.92 -9.13 -20.64
N PRO A 89 7.69 -9.52 -20.25
CA PRO A 89 6.49 -8.77 -20.60
C PRO A 89 6.46 -7.43 -19.88
N HIS A 90 6.14 -6.37 -20.60
CA HIS A 90 6.09 -5.02 -20.06
C HIS A 90 4.66 -4.56 -19.83
N PRO A 91 4.37 -3.88 -18.70
CA PRO A 91 3.10 -3.20 -18.47
C PRO A 91 2.86 -2.07 -19.48
N LEU A 92 1.58 -1.72 -19.66
CA LEU A 92 1.18 -0.50 -20.34
C LEU A 92 0.91 0.60 -19.30
N TRP A 93 1.03 1.86 -19.74
CA TRP A 93 0.86 3.01 -18.86
C TRP A 93 -0.27 3.91 -19.36
N VAL A 94 -1.12 4.36 -18.44
CA VAL A 94 -2.19 5.32 -18.70
C VAL A 94 -2.11 6.43 -17.67
N ARG A 95 -2.15 7.67 -18.14
CA ARG A 95 -2.27 8.82 -17.23
C ARG A 95 -3.72 8.97 -16.78
N GLY A 96 -3.95 8.87 -15.47
CA GLY A 96 -5.30 8.96 -14.92
C GLY A 96 -5.28 9.13 -13.40
N TRP A 97 -6.30 9.82 -12.90
CA TRP A 97 -6.55 9.94 -11.48
C TRP A 97 -7.30 8.71 -10.98
N ALA A 98 -6.97 8.27 -9.75
CA ALA A 98 -7.60 7.09 -9.15
C ALA A 98 -9.11 7.23 -8.95
N ASP A 99 -9.60 8.44 -8.71
CA ASP A 99 -11.03 8.76 -8.54
C ASP A 99 -11.79 8.99 -9.87
N ARG A 100 -11.10 8.80 -11.02
CA ARG A 100 -11.69 8.93 -12.37
C ARG A 100 -10.87 8.12 -13.37
N LEU A 101 -10.99 6.82 -13.31
CA LEU A 101 -10.26 5.89 -14.17
C LEU A 101 -10.82 5.84 -15.59
N PRO A 102 -9.99 5.97 -16.64
CA PRO A 102 -10.46 6.07 -18.03
C PRO A 102 -10.79 4.70 -18.66
N PHE A 103 -11.42 3.81 -17.88
CA PHE A 103 -11.77 2.47 -18.32
C PHE A 103 -13.26 2.22 -18.19
N LYS A 104 -13.77 1.29 -19.01
CA LYS A 104 -15.15 0.81 -18.89
C LYS A 104 -15.32 -0.03 -17.63
N GLU A 105 -16.57 -0.12 -17.20
CA GLU A 105 -16.97 -1.02 -16.12
C GLU A 105 -16.57 -2.47 -16.43
N GLY A 106 -16.08 -3.20 -15.41
CA GLY A 106 -15.76 -4.62 -15.52
C GLY A 106 -14.66 -4.95 -16.53
N THR A 107 -13.69 -4.06 -16.72
CA THR A 107 -12.58 -4.25 -17.69
C THR A 107 -11.52 -5.22 -17.15
N PHE A 108 -11.26 -5.21 -15.83
CA PHE A 108 -10.15 -5.90 -15.19
C PHE A 108 -10.62 -7.09 -14.35
N ASP A 109 -9.80 -8.13 -14.31
CA ASP A 109 -9.98 -9.28 -13.41
C ASP A 109 -9.55 -8.95 -11.98
N ALA A 110 -8.56 -8.05 -11.84
CA ALA A 110 -8.14 -7.52 -10.54
C ALA A 110 -7.69 -6.06 -10.67
N SER A 111 -7.80 -5.32 -9.56
CA SER A 111 -7.16 -4.01 -9.42
C SER A 111 -6.46 -3.93 -8.06
N ILE A 112 -5.29 -3.29 -8.04
CA ILE A 112 -4.50 -3.07 -6.83
C ILE A 112 -4.24 -1.58 -6.62
N CYS A 113 -4.10 -1.17 -5.35
CA CYS A 113 -3.53 0.11 -4.94
C CYS A 113 -2.68 -0.13 -3.70
N LYS A 114 -1.36 0.05 -3.82
CA LYS A 114 -0.40 -0.23 -2.77
C LYS A 114 0.36 1.02 -2.36
N GLY A 115 0.22 1.43 -1.09
CA GLY A 115 0.99 2.54 -0.49
C GLY A 115 0.70 3.92 -1.08
N ALA A 116 -0.52 4.15 -1.59
CA ALA A 116 -0.87 5.43 -2.22
C ALA A 116 -2.20 6.04 -1.73
N MET A 117 -3.04 5.26 -1.06
CA MET A 117 -4.38 5.70 -0.65
C MET A 117 -4.38 6.93 0.27
N ASP A 118 -3.35 7.07 1.10
CA ASP A 118 -3.15 8.18 2.03
C ASP A 118 -2.84 9.51 1.33
N HIS A 119 -2.41 9.46 0.07
CA HIS A 119 -2.18 10.64 -0.79
C HIS A 119 -3.41 11.09 -1.58
N PHE A 120 -4.54 10.37 -1.50
CA PHE A 120 -5.72 10.71 -2.30
C PHE A 120 -6.61 11.74 -1.60
N ASP A 121 -7.08 12.74 -2.35
CA ASP A 121 -8.06 13.76 -1.88
C ASP A 121 -9.43 13.14 -1.56
N ALA A 122 -9.80 12.07 -2.25
CA ALA A 122 -11.09 11.40 -2.13
C ALA A 122 -10.90 9.88 -2.27
N PRO A 123 -10.32 9.22 -1.25
CA PRO A 123 -9.98 7.80 -1.33
C PRO A 123 -11.21 6.89 -1.52
N GLU A 124 -12.35 7.25 -0.96
CA GLU A 124 -13.61 6.52 -1.15
C GLU A 124 -14.06 6.51 -2.62
N LYS A 125 -13.81 7.59 -3.37
CA LYS A 125 -14.09 7.64 -4.81
C LYS A 125 -13.10 6.79 -5.60
N ALA A 126 -11.84 6.75 -5.18
CA ALA A 126 -10.85 5.87 -5.78
C ALA A 126 -11.23 4.39 -5.62
N ILE A 127 -11.67 3.99 -4.41
CA ILE A 127 -12.15 2.63 -4.15
C ILE A 127 -13.39 2.33 -5.03
N ALA A 128 -14.33 3.26 -5.14
CA ALA A 128 -15.52 3.11 -5.98
C ALA A 128 -15.17 2.95 -7.46
N GLU A 129 -14.20 3.73 -7.97
CA GLU A 129 -13.71 3.60 -9.35
C GLU A 129 -12.97 2.28 -9.57
N MET A 130 -12.13 1.84 -8.63
CA MET A 130 -11.50 0.53 -8.69
C MET A 130 -12.56 -0.59 -8.71
N ALA A 131 -13.59 -0.50 -7.88
CA ALA A 131 -14.71 -1.43 -7.89
C ALA A 131 -15.45 -1.40 -9.23
N ARG A 132 -15.70 -0.21 -9.79
CA ARG A 132 -16.39 -0.07 -11.07
C ARG A 132 -15.64 -0.72 -12.24
N VAL A 133 -14.34 -0.49 -12.34
CA VAL A 133 -13.52 -1.00 -13.45
C VAL A 133 -13.15 -2.47 -13.30
N THR A 134 -13.27 -3.03 -12.10
CA THR A 134 -13.03 -4.45 -11.82
C THR A 134 -14.32 -5.26 -12.07
N ARG A 135 -14.21 -6.46 -12.60
CA ARG A 135 -15.34 -7.38 -12.83
C ARG A 135 -16.02 -7.74 -11.51
N GLU A 136 -17.29 -8.11 -11.55
CA GLU A 136 -18.05 -8.49 -10.36
C GLU A 136 -17.44 -9.69 -9.61
N ASP A 137 -16.92 -10.65 -10.35
CA ASP A 137 -16.19 -11.82 -9.85
C ASP A 137 -14.70 -11.55 -9.61
N GLY A 138 -14.23 -10.34 -9.96
CA GLY A 138 -12.86 -9.91 -9.82
C GLY A 138 -12.50 -9.50 -8.39
N VAL A 139 -11.26 -9.03 -8.21
CA VAL A 139 -10.70 -8.71 -6.89
C VAL A 139 -10.12 -7.29 -6.88
N VAL A 140 -10.40 -6.57 -5.81
CA VAL A 140 -9.77 -5.29 -5.47
C VAL A 140 -8.89 -5.48 -4.24
N VAL A 141 -7.62 -5.08 -4.33
CA VAL A 141 -6.65 -5.20 -3.25
C VAL A 141 -6.11 -3.81 -2.88
N LEU A 142 -6.23 -3.46 -1.60
CA LEU A 142 -5.74 -2.20 -1.05
C LEU A 142 -4.70 -2.50 0.00
N ALA A 143 -3.49 -1.92 -0.10
CA ALA A 143 -2.45 -2.07 0.90
C ALA A 143 -2.04 -0.68 1.41
N ILE A 144 -2.17 -0.45 2.71
CA ILE A 144 -2.03 0.86 3.34
C ILE A 144 -1.22 0.80 4.63
N ALA A 145 -0.52 1.89 4.96
CA ALA A 145 0.11 2.06 6.26
C ALA A 145 -0.94 2.24 7.36
N ASN A 146 -0.70 1.63 8.53
CA ASN A 146 -1.58 1.73 9.69
C ASN A 146 -1.00 2.72 10.72
N PHE A 147 -1.58 3.89 10.84
CA PHE A 147 -1.17 4.91 11.81
C PHE A 147 -1.63 4.63 13.25
N GLU A 148 -2.42 3.57 13.47
CA GLU A 148 -2.78 3.02 14.77
C GLU A 148 -2.10 1.68 15.07
N SER A 149 -0.99 1.39 14.37
CA SER A 149 -0.14 0.23 14.65
C SER A 149 0.41 0.24 16.07
N LEU A 150 0.84 -0.93 16.54
CA LEU A 150 1.51 -1.06 17.84
C LEU A 150 2.71 -0.11 17.96
N ALA A 151 3.48 0.04 16.88
CA ALA A 151 4.63 0.93 16.82
C ALA A 151 4.22 2.40 16.99
N CYS A 152 3.17 2.83 16.27
CA CYS A 152 2.66 4.21 16.37
C CYS A 152 2.09 4.50 17.76
N ARG A 153 1.31 3.58 18.33
CA ARG A 153 0.73 3.73 19.68
C ARG A 153 1.82 3.80 20.76
N THR A 154 2.81 2.92 20.70
CA THR A 154 3.92 2.93 21.67
C THR A 154 4.78 4.17 21.51
N GLY A 155 5.03 4.63 20.29
CA GLY A 155 5.77 5.85 20.01
C GLY A 155 5.09 7.08 20.62
N ARG A 156 3.77 7.23 20.40
CA ARG A 156 2.97 8.32 21.03
C ARG A 156 2.99 8.24 22.56
N ALA A 157 2.69 7.08 23.12
CA ALA A 157 2.66 6.92 24.56
C ALA A 157 4.02 7.23 25.23
N LEU A 158 5.13 6.88 24.57
CA LEU A 158 6.45 7.20 25.05
C LEU A 158 6.73 8.71 25.01
N ASP A 159 6.32 9.41 23.97
CA ASP A 159 6.53 10.84 23.86
C ASP A 159 5.60 11.61 24.81
N ASP A 160 4.36 11.16 25.04
CA ASP A 160 3.45 11.70 26.05
C ASP A 160 4.07 11.53 27.44
N PHE A 161 4.57 10.34 27.79
CA PHE A 161 5.26 10.09 29.05
C PHE A 161 6.48 11.01 29.25
N ARG A 162 7.28 11.20 28.21
CA ARG A 162 8.46 12.09 28.28
C ARG A 162 8.05 13.55 28.54
N GLN A 163 6.98 14.01 27.90
CA GLN A 163 6.52 15.40 28.03
C GLN A 163 5.78 15.64 29.36
N ASP A 164 4.87 14.76 29.72
CA ASP A 164 3.96 14.96 30.84
C ASP A 164 4.60 14.57 32.19
N VAL A 165 5.35 13.47 32.20
CA VAL A 165 5.95 12.96 33.44
C VAL A 165 7.37 13.47 33.62
N LEU A 166 8.21 13.36 32.59
CA LEU A 166 9.63 13.76 32.67
C LEU A 166 9.84 15.26 32.37
N ARG A 167 8.77 16.00 32.01
CA ARG A 167 8.82 17.44 31.69
C ARG A 167 9.85 17.80 30.61
N MET A 168 10.12 16.87 29.71
CA MET A 168 11.05 17.06 28.59
C MET A 168 10.37 17.88 27.48
N LYS A 169 11.16 18.68 26.75
CA LYS A 169 10.66 19.41 25.60
C LYS A 169 10.25 18.44 24.48
N PRO A 170 9.21 18.76 23.71
CA PRO A 170 8.85 18.02 22.50
C PRO A 170 10.07 17.87 21.58
N LEU A 171 10.17 16.72 20.93
CA LEU A 171 11.23 16.49 19.97
C LEU A 171 10.90 17.25 18.67
N ARG A 172 11.91 17.89 18.08
CA ARG A 172 11.74 18.71 16.88
C ARG A 172 11.65 17.89 15.58
N GLU A 173 12.13 16.65 15.62
CA GLU A 173 12.14 15.77 14.44
C GLU A 173 10.80 15.05 14.29
N ARG A 174 10.37 14.89 13.03
CA ARG A 174 9.18 14.10 12.68
C ARG A 174 9.31 12.67 13.22
N ARG A 175 8.25 12.16 13.82
CA ARG A 175 8.17 10.80 14.33
C ARG A 175 7.64 9.84 13.28
N GLY A 176 7.96 8.56 13.43
CA GLY A 176 7.41 7.52 12.56
C GLY A 176 5.89 7.42 12.58
N TYR A 177 5.24 7.89 13.66
CA TYR A 177 3.78 7.95 13.80
C TYR A 177 3.15 9.26 13.31
N ASP A 178 3.96 10.25 12.92
CA ASP A 178 3.47 11.48 12.33
C ASP A 178 3.24 11.26 10.83
N ALA A 179 2.01 11.51 10.36
CA ALA A 179 1.75 11.47 8.93
C ALA A 179 2.63 12.49 8.21
N PRO A 180 3.25 12.13 7.08
CA PRO A 180 3.89 13.09 6.20
C PRO A 180 2.93 14.21 5.78
N SER A 181 3.46 15.38 5.44
CA SER A 181 2.65 16.56 5.06
C SER A 181 1.82 16.36 3.78
N ASP A 182 2.19 15.37 2.97
CA ASP A 182 1.53 14.98 1.73
C ASP A 182 0.54 13.82 1.91
N HIS A 183 0.31 13.36 3.15
CA HIS A 183 -0.72 12.39 3.48
C HIS A 183 -1.99 13.11 3.96
N PHE A 184 -3.06 12.99 3.18
CA PHE A 184 -4.36 13.59 3.51
C PHE A 184 -5.17 12.74 4.46
N THR A 185 -4.94 11.42 4.47
CA THR A 185 -5.67 10.45 5.30
C THR A 185 -4.71 9.65 6.18
N ARG A 186 -5.02 9.60 7.48
CA ARG A 186 -4.33 8.72 8.44
C ARG A 186 -5.16 7.46 8.61
N TYR A 187 -4.73 6.41 7.93
CA TYR A 187 -5.47 5.17 7.96
C TYR A 187 -5.31 4.39 9.26
N GLU A 188 -6.41 3.81 9.66
CA GLU A 188 -6.54 2.74 10.63
C GLU A 188 -7.53 1.69 10.10
N ILE A 189 -7.65 0.56 10.80
CA ILE A 189 -8.43 -0.58 10.29
C ILE A 189 -9.92 -0.27 10.14
N ASP A 190 -10.50 0.53 11.05
CA ASP A 190 -11.94 0.82 11.00
C ASP A 190 -12.27 1.81 9.88
N LEU A 191 -11.42 2.83 9.68
CA LEU A 191 -11.59 3.78 8.57
C LEU A 191 -11.51 3.09 7.21
N ILE A 192 -10.47 2.27 6.98
CA ILE A 192 -10.36 1.59 5.68
C ILE A 192 -11.47 0.55 5.49
N ARG A 193 -11.92 -0.12 6.54
CA ARG A 193 -13.06 -1.03 6.51
C ARG A 193 -14.34 -0.30 6.11
N GLU A 194 -14.61 0.85 6.72
CA GLU A 194 -15.77 1.68 6.40
C GLU A 194 -15.76 2.11 4.94
N GLN A 195 -14.67 2.75 4.49
CA GLN A 195 -14.54 3.22 3.12
C GLN A 195 -14.62 2.10 2.08
N ALA A 196 -13.94 0.98 2.34
CA ALA A 196 -13.95 -0.17 1.45
C ALA A 196 -15.33 -0.83 1.37
N SER A 197 -16.02 -0.98 2.51
CA SER A 197 -17.34 -1.63 2.58
C SER A 197 -18.43 -0.88 1.81
N ALA A 198 -18.25 0.40 1.53
CA ALA A 198 -19.17 1.18 0.71
C ALA A 198 -19.24 0.72 -0.75
N SER A 199 -18.15 0.13 -1.27
CA SER A 199 -18.05 -0.30 -2.68
C SER A 199 -17.60 -1.74 -2.86
N LEU A 200 -17.11 -2.39 -1.79
CA LEU A 200 -16.55 -3.74 -1.82
C LEU A 200 -17.21 -4.64 -0.76
N ARG A 201 -17.48 -5.87 -1.15
CA ARG A 201 -17.69 -6.96 -0.20
C ARG A 201 -16.32 -7.45 0.26
N ILE A 202 -15.89 -7.04 1.45
CA ILE A 202 -14.61 -7.42 2.02
C ILE A 202 -14.57 -8.94 2.23
N GLN A 203 -13.52 -9.58 1.71
CA GLN A 203 -13.24 -11.00 1.83
C GLN A 203 -12.25 -11.29 2.95
N SER A 204 -11.18 -10.47 3.04
CA SER A 204 -10.19 -10.57 4.10
C SER A 204 -9.57 -9.23 4.41
N ILE A 205 -9.08 -9.09 5.64
CA ILE A 205 -8.20 -8.01 6.08
C ILE A 205 -7.02 -8.68 6.75
N GLU A 206 -5.83 -8.51 6.18
CA GLU A 206 -4.59 -9.08 6.69
C GLU A 206 -3.67 -7.99 7.22
N GLY A 207 -3.04 -8.26 8.36
CA GLY A 207 -1.99 -7.42 8.91
C GLY A 207 -0.61 -7.89 8.46
N VAL A 208 0.27 -6.94 8.19
CA VAL A 208 1.66 -7.18 7.80
C VAL A 208 2.59 -6.58 8.83
N SER A 209 3.45 -7.41 9.42
CA SER A 209 4.44 -7.02 10.42
C SER A 209 3.83 -6.45 11.72
N LEU A 210 4.64 -6.46 12.75
CA LEU A 210 4.46 -5.75 14.01
C LEU A 210 5.79 -5.16 14.43
N GLY A 211 5.77 -3.88 14.82
CA GLY A 211 6.95 -3.25 15.42
C GLY A 211 7.86 -2.51 14.46
N TRP A 212 7.58 -2.49 13.16
CA TRP A 212 8.27 -1.61 12.23
C TRP A 212 8.03 -0.14 12.63
N GLY A 213 9.12 0.62 12.76
CA GLY A 213 9.02 2.01 13.25
C GLY A 213 9.02 2.14 14.78
N MET A 214 9.01 1.07 15.57
CA MET A 214 9.23 1.16 17.02
C MET A 214 10.61 1.74 17.34
N PRO A 215 10.72 2.63 18.36
CA PRO A 215 11.98 3.20 18.74
C PRO A 215 13.06 2.13 19.01
N GLY A 216 14.15 2.18 18.26
CA GLY A 216 15.27 1.26 18.40
C GLY A 216 15.11 -0.12 17.77
N TRP A 217 13.92 -0.49 17.26
CA TRP A 217 13.66 -1.80 16.64
C TRP A 217 14.57 -2.08 15.45
N SER A 218 14.57 -1.22 14.43
CA SER A 218 15.39 -1.39 13.23
C SER A 218 16.88 -1.47 13.56
N LYS A 219 17.35 -0.65 14.54
CA LYS A 219 18.73 -0.72 15.02
C LYS A 219 19.04 -2.06 15.71
N ALA A 220 18.09 -2.61 16.47
CA ALA A 220 18.24 -3.92 17.08
C ALA A 220 18.30 -5.02 16.02
N MET A 221 17.39 -5.01 15.04
CA MET A 221 17.38 -5.97 13.94
C MET A 221 18.66 -5.92 13.10
N ALA A 222 19.18 -4.73 12.81
CA ALA A 222 20.42 -4.57 12.07
C ALA A 222 21.68 -5.07 12.81
N ARG A 223 21.63 -5.19 14.16
CA ARG A 223 22.74 -5.70 14.96
C ARG A 223 22.70 -7.20 15.20
N LEU A 224 21.56 -7.83 14.98
CA LEU A 224 21.44 -9.28 15.12
C LEU A 224 22.09 -10.01 13.94
N PRO A 225 22.61 -11.24 14.16
CA PRO A 225 22.89 -12.15 13.05
C PRO A 225 21.67 -12.29 12.14
N ARG A 226 21.87 -12.28 10.81
CA ARG A 226 20.80 -12.22 9.82
C ARG A 226 19.70 -13.27 10.05
N ASN A 227 20.08 -14.51 10.36
CA ASN A 227 19.14 -15.60 10.64
C ASN A 227 18.23 -15.34 11.85
N LEU A 228 18.77 -14.70 12.90
CA LEU A 228 17.98 -14.34 14.08
C LEU A 228 17.08 -13.14 13.81
N ALA A 229 17.56 -12.12 13.11
CA ALA A 229 16.75 -10.99 12.67
C ALA A 229 15.58 -11.47 11.80
N GLU A 230 15.83 -12.29 10.78
CA GLU A 230 14.79 -12.88 9.93
C GLU A 230 13.80 -13.76 10.73
N GLY A 231 14.27 -14.51 11.71
CA GLY A 231 13.39 -15.28 12.60
C GLY A 231 12.47 -14.40 13.42
N ALA A 232 13.00 -13.31 13.98
CA ALA A 232 12.24 -12.34 14.76
C ALA A 232 11.18 -11.63 13.90
N VAL A 233 11.56 -11.08 12.75
CA VAL A 233 10.60 -10.35 11.88
C VAL A 233 9.53 -11.27 11.31
N ARG A 234 9.86 -12.54 10.98
CA ARG A 234 8.86 -13.55 10.57
C ARG A 234 7.86 -13.87 11.68
N SER A 235 8.33 -13.94 12.93
CA SER A 235 7.46 -14.17 14.09
C SER A 235 6.54 -12.98 14.33
N MET A 236 7.07 -11.76 14.25
CA MET A 236 6.27 -10.53 14.32
C MET A 236 5.27 -10.43 13.16
N GLY A 237 5.64 -10.86 11.96
CA GLY A 237 4.72 -10.95 10.82
C GLY A 237 3.57 -11.94 11.04
N ARG A 238 3.81 -13.08 11.73
CA ARG A 238 2.74 -14.01 12.10
C ARG A 238 1.77 -13.38 13.12
N LEU A 239 2.30 -12.66 14.09
CA LEU A 239 1.48 -11.92 15.06
C LEU A 239 0.69 -10.79 14.41
N GLY A 240 1.26 -10.06 13.46
CA GLY A 240 0.57 -9.03 12.68
C GLY A 240 -0.67 -9.58 11.96
N ARG A 241 -0.61 -10.80 11.44
CA ARG A 241 -1.77 -11.47 10.83
C ARG A 241 -2.87 -11.82 11.83
N LEU A 242 -2.51 -12.16 13.07
CA LEU A 242 -3.48 -12.45 14.13
C LEU A 242 -4.15 -11.18 14.67
N TRP A 243 -3.44 -10.05 14.63
CA TRP A 243 -3.92 -8.75 15.12
C TRP A 243 -3.74 -7.65 14.08
N PRO A 244 -4.54 -7.67 12.98
CA PRO A 244 -4.41 -6.70 11.89
C PRO A 244 -4.53 -5.24 12.36
N GLN A 245 -5.32 -4.98 13.41
CA GLN A 245 -5.48 -3.64 14.00
C GLN A 245 -4.20 -3.07 14.63
N LEU A 246 -3.25 -3.93 14.98
CA LEU A 246 -1.97 -3.55 15.57
C LEU A 246 -0.81 -3.65 14.57
N SER A 247 -1.05 -4.20 13.39
CA SER A 247 -0.03 -4.38 12.36
C SER A 247 0.41 -3.05 11.75
N ASP A 248 1.62 -3.05 11.20
CA ASP A 248 2.23 -1.85 10.60
C ASP A 248 1.60 -1.49 9.26
N VAL A 249 1.16 -2.49 8.51
CA VAL A 249 0.43 -2.36 7.24
C VAL A 249 -0.82 -3.23 7.27
N ILE A 250 -1.88 -2.75 6.65
CA ILE A 250 -3.15 -3.45 6.46
C ILE A 250 -3.34 -3.71 4.97
N VAL A 251 -3.65 -4.96 4.62
CA VAL A 251 -4.05 -5.35 3.26
C VAL A 251 -5.51 -5.77 3.29
N VAL A 252 -6.34 -5.06 2.53
CA VAL A 252 -7.78 -5.33 2.36
C VAL A 252 -8.00 -5.98 1.01
N VAL A 253 -8.70 -7.10 1.00
CA VAL A 253 -9.11 -7.82 -0.21
C VAL A 253 -10.62 -7.84 -0.27
N GLY A 254 -11.20 -7.41 -1.37
CA GLY A 254 -12.64 -7.38 -1.55
C GLY A 254 -13.08 -7.63 -2.99
N ARG A 255 -14.34 -7.91 -3.18
CA ARG A 255 -14.98 -7.99 -4.50
C ARG A 255 -15.92 -6.82 -4.69
N PRO A 256 -16.05 -6.27 -5.91
CA PRO A 256 -16.97 -5.19 -6.19
C PRO A 256 -18.40 -5.49 -5.73
N LEU A 257 -19.03 -4.54 -5.06
CA LEU A 257 -20.46 -4.55 -4.84
C LEU A 257 -21.12 -3.95 -6.10
N ARG A 258 -21.96 -4.72 -6.77
CA ARG A 258 -22.85 -4.19 -7.79
C ARG A 258 -24.17 -3.79 -7.14
N SER A 259 -24.62 -2.56 -7.35
CA SER A 259 -26.02 -2.23 -7.11
C SER A 259 -26.84 -3.16 -8.01
N ALA A 260 -27.82 -3.87 -7.43
CA ALA A 260 -28.76 -4.63 -8.24
C ALA A 260 -29.25 -3.70 -9.36
N SER A 261 -28.95 -4.07 -10.62
CA SER A 261 -29.44 -3.31 -11.78
C SER A 261 -30.97 -3.30 -11.65
N THR A 262 -31.52 -2.15 -11.33
CA THR A 262 -32.95 -1.91 -11.55
C THR A 262 -33.13 -1.98 -13.06
N SER A 263 -33.41 -3.19 -13.55
CA SER A 263 -33.90 -3.39 -14.90
C SER A 263 -35.21 -2.61 -14.99
N LYS A 264 -35.17 -1.46 -15.66
CA LYS A 264 -36.35 -0.78 -16.20
C LYS A 264 -36.49 -1.18 -17.64
#